data_eb39bb039366e34d61dc7ac6b877737f
#
_entry.id   eb39bb039366e34d61dc7ac6b877737f
#
_cell.length_a   1.000
_cell.length_b   1.000
_cell.length_c   1.000
_cell.angle_alpha   90.00
_cell.angle_beta   90.00
_cell.angle_gamma   90.00
#
_symmetry.space_group_name_H-M   'P 1'
#
loop_
_entity.id
_entity.type
_entity.pdbx_description
1 polymer ?
#
loop_
_entity_poly.entity_id
_entity_poly.type
_entity_poly.pdbx_seq_one_letter_code
_entity_poly.pdbx_strand_id
1 'polypeptide(L)'
;EVALVDEPTAAALGAGLSPGSLILVLDIGAGTTDLALVRLEGGEGRAMPMAQLLRFAGRSLPERQGQQQRTAKVLGKAGISVGGRMIDRWWAEALGAPKPVPQGWLNAAEELKCALSETSSAQVILDGDEGPQPLQGNRRHLEKVLEAAGFEQLLDGLLNEVEAAGRRAGETVDAIDAVMAVGGGSALPWVQDWLQRRLPKSQLLVKQPMQAVVLGALAMTPALQIMDVLQRGISLRCWDRRLQNQRWHPLFLPGQAWPTPQPLELVLASRGDQRCVEVQLGTPSGESRAEVVFVDGVPVLRKQDAGEASVRLWDQPTLQIPLPDAAQAGQDCLRLRFGVD
;
A
#
# COMPACT_ATOMS: atom_id res chain seq x y z
N GLU A 1 -2.56 7.76 -23.65
CA GLU A 1 -3.19 7.52 -22.35
C GLU A 1 -2.18 6.83 -21.44
N VAL A 2 -1.99 7.31 -20.22
CA VAL A 2 -1.04 6.77 -19.23
C VAL A 2 -1.88 6.20 -18.09
N ALA A 3 -1.64 4.93 -17.75
CA ALA A 3 -2.25 4.29 -16.59
C ALA A 3 -1.21 4.18 -15.46
N LEU A 4 -1.64 4.42 -14.23
CA LEU A 4 -0.84 4.18 -13.04
C LEU A 4 -1.23 2.83 -12.44
N VAL A 5 -0.22 2.08 -12.00
CA VAL A 5 -0.38 0.83 -11.24
C VAL A 5 0.63 0.83 -10.12
N ASP A 6 0.23 0.34 -8.97
CA ASP A 6 1.15 0.15 -7.86
C ASP A 6 2.03 -1.09 -8.04
N GLU A 7 3.19 -1.08 -7.41
CA GLU A 7 4.19 -2.14 -7.54
C GLU A 7 3.65 -3.53 -7.18
N PRO A 8 2.93 -3.73 -6.04
CA PRO A 8 2.39 -5.04 -5.69
C PRO A 8 1.38 -5.58 -6.71
N THR A 9 0.51 -4.73 -7.24
CA THR A 9 -0.47 -5.15 -8.25
C THR A 9 0.20 -5.53 -9.56
N ALA A 10 1.18 -4.75 -10.02
CA ALA A 10 1.98 -5.08 -11.17
C ALA A 10 2.70 -6.42 -10.99
N ALA A 11 3.33 -6.65 -9.84
CA ALA A 11 4.00 -7.91 -9.53
C ALA A 11 3.03 -9.10 -9.59
N ALA A 12 1.83 -8.99 -8.99
CA ALA A 12 0.81 -10.03 -9.01
C ALA A 12 0.39 -10.41 -10.45
N LEU A 13 0.25 -9.42 -11.33
CA LEU A 13 -0.05 -9.66 -12.75
C LEU A 13 1.08 -10.38 -13.47
N GLY A 14 2.34 -10.09 -13.09
CA GLY A 14 3.54 -10.74 -13.62
C GLY A 14 3.76 -12.16 -13.11
N ALA A 15 3.04 -12.61 -12.08
CA ALA A 15 3.19 -13.93 -11.48
C ALA A 15 2.89 -15.08 -12.45
N GLY A 16 2.11 -14.82 -13.52
CA GLY A 16 1.73 -15.81 -14.51
C GLY A 16 0.75 -16.86 -13.98
N LEU A 17 0.07 -16.57 -12.87
CA LEU A 17 -0.91 -17.47 -12.27
C LEU A 17 -2.26 -17.43 -12.99
N SER A 18 -3.05 -18.47 -12.77
CA SER A 18 -4.37 -18.62 -13.40
C SER A 18 -5.38 -17.61 -12.86
N PRO A 19 -6.41 -17.24 -13.66
CA PRO A 19 -7.57 -16.53 -13.14
C PRO A 19 -8.18 -17.29 -11.96
N GLY A 20 -8.66 -16.55 -10.96
CA GLY A 20 -9.17 -17.10 -9.71
C GLY A 20 -8.12 -17.21 -8.60
N SER A 21 -6.83 -17.07 -8.91
CA SER A 21 -5.78 -17.14 -7.89
C SER A 21 -5.82 -15.95 -6.95
N LEU A 22 -5.61 -16.24 -5.66
CA LEU A 22 -5.41 -15.27 -4.59
C LEU A 22 -3.92 -15.18 -4.26
N ILE A 23 -3.34 -14.01 -4.45
CA ILE A 23 -1.91 -13.78 -4.34
C ILE A 23 -1.64 -12.78 -3.22
N LEU A 24 -0.73 -13.11 -2.33
CA LEU A 24 -0.14 -12.15 -1.39
C LEU A 24 1.18 -11.64 -1.98
N VAL A 25 1.33 -10.34 -2.12
CA VAL A 25 2.57 -9.71 -2.58
C VAL A 25 3.22 -9.00 -1.40
N LEU A 26 4.45 -9.39 -1.06
CA LEU A 26 5.30 -8.71 -0.11
C LEU A 26 6.39 -7.97 -0.88
N ASP A 27 6.42 -6.65 -0.77
CA ASP A 27 7.45 -5.80 -1.35
C ASP A 27 8.29 -5.16 -0.25
N ILE A 28 9.57 -5.51 -0.19
CA ILE A 28 10.54 -4.89 0.71
C ILE A 28 11.52 -4.07 -0.11
N GLY A 29 11.16 -2.82 -0.33
CA GLY A 29 11.97 -1.84 -1.03
C GLY A 29 13.07 -1.23 -0.17
N ALA A 30 13.74 -0.19 -0.69
CA ALA A 30 14.79 0.51 0.05
C ALA A 30 14.24 1.29 1.26
N GLY A 31 13.03 1.89 1.16
CA GLY A 31 12.45 2.76 2.18
C GLY A 31 11.18 2.25 2.83
N THR A 32 10.44 1.37 2.17
CA THR A 32 9.13 0.88 2.61
C THR A 32 9.07 -0.64 2.57
N THR A 33 8.14 -1.17 3.34
CA THR A 33 7.65 -2.55 3.22
C THR A 33 6.16 -2.47 3.02
N ASP A 34 5.69 -3.04 1.91
CA ASP A 34 4.30 -3.04 1.48
C ASP A 34 3.79 -4.48 1.32
N LEU A 35 2.57 -4.72 1.77
CA LEU A 35 1.89 -6.00 1.66
C LEU A 35 0.53 -5.80 1.00
N ALA A 36 0.22 -6.57 -0.05
CA ALA A 36 -1.04 -6.49 -0.75
C ALA A 36 -1.62 -7.88 -1.03
N LEU A 37 -2.94 -8.01 -0.86
CA LEU A 37 -3.69 -9.20 -1.22
C LEU A 37 -4.46 -8.92 -2.50
N VAL A 38 -4.16 -9.67 -3.55
CA VAL A 38 -4.67 -9.46 -4.89
C VAL A 38 -5.39 -10.70 -5.40
N ARG A 39 -6.63 -10.55 -5.87
CA ARG A 39 -7.39 -11.57 -6.57
C ARG A 39 -7.26 -11.35 -8.07
N LEU A 40 -6.82 -12.37 -8.81
CA LEU A 40 -6.85 -12.38 -10.26
C LEU A 40 -8.22 -12.88 -10.71
N GLU A 41 -9.00 -12.05 -11.40
CA GLU A 41 -10.34 -12.40 -11.88
C GLU A 41 -10.37 -12.39 -13.42
N GLY A 42 -11.13 -13.29 -14.01
CA GLY A 42 -11.57 -13.25 -15.42
C GLY A 42 -10.57 -13.71 -16.47
N GLY A 43 -11.15 -14.07 -17.62
CA GLY A 43 -10.55 -14.10 -18.96
C GLY A 43 -9.65 -15.26 -19.36
N GLU A 44 -10.19 -16.22 -20.05
CA GLU A 44 -9.43 -17.05 -21.00
C GLU A 44 -8.99 -16.18 -22.20
N GLY A 45 -7.83 -15.55 -22.11
CA GLY A 45 -7.25 -14.81 -23.22
C GLY A 45 -5.76 -14.66 -23.05
N ARG A 46 -4.96 -15.29 -23.93
CA ARG A 46 -3.55 -14.93 -24.05
C ARG A 46 -3.46 -13.46 -24.44
N ALA A 47 -2.84 -12.66 -23.58
CA ALA A 47 -2.49 -11.29 -23.91
C ALA A 47 -1.67 -11.28 -25.20
N MET A 48 -2.16 -10.63 -26.25
CA MET A 48 -1.34 -10.37 -27.42
C MET A 48 -0.32 -9.29 -27.05
N PRO A 49 0.97 -9.49 -27.31
CA PRO A 49 1.98 -8.48 -27.05
C PRO A 49 1.64 -7.17 -27.79
N MET A 50 1.80 -6.02 -27.13
CA MET A 50 1.47 -4.70 -27.67
C MET A 50 2.14 -4.41 -29.04
N ALA A 51 3.29 -5.03 -29.32
CA ALA A 51 3.99 -4.95 -30.60
C ALA A 51 3.18 -5.50 -31.80
N GLN A 52 2.19 -6.36 -31.58
CA GLN A 52 1.30 -6.82 -32.65
C GLN A 52 0.12 -5.87 -32.89
N LEU A 53 -0.27 -5.07 -31.92
CA LEU A 53 -1.32 -4.05 -32.06
C LEU A 53 -0.88 -2.86 -32.93
N LEU A 54 0.40 -2.52 -32.91
CA LEU A 54 0.95 -1.42 -33.74
C LEU A 54 1.01 -1.71 -35.24
N ARG A 55 0.88 -2.98 -35.67
CA ARG A 55 0.89 -3.36 -37.09
C ARG A 55 -0.46 -3.21 -37.80
N PHE A 56 -1.53 -2.90 -37.08
CA PHE A 56 -2.88 -2.73 -37.61
C PHE A 56 -3.42 -1.30 -37.45
N ALA A 57 -2.55 -0.30 -37.50
CA ALA A 57 -2.96 1.09 -37.53
C ALA A 57 -3.76 1.39 -38.80
N GLY A 58 -5.07 1.44 -38.71
CA GLY A 58 -5.96 1.84 -39.79
C GLY A 58 -7.33 1.19 -39.88
N ARG A 59 -7.61 0.16 -39.08
CA ARG A 59 -8.95 -0.40 -38.99
C ARG A 59 -9.31 -0.67 -37.54
N SER A 60 -10.40 -0.06 -37.06
CA SER A 60 -11.05 -0.41 -35.80
C SER A 60 -11.29 -1.91 -35.81
N LEU A 61 -10.63 -2.65 -34.93
CA LEU A 61 -10.95 -4.06 -34.72
C LEU A 61 -12.39 -4.11 -34.23
N PRO A 62 -13.27 -4.96 -34.79
CA PRO A 62 -14.60 -5.15 -34.26
C PRO A 62 -14.45 -5.65 -32.82
N GLU A 63 -15.17 -4.99 -31.89
CA GLU A 63 -15.35 -5.48 -30.53
C GLU A 63 -15.77 -6.94 -30.61
N ARG A 64 -14.87 -7.86 -30.34
CA ARG A 64 -15.23 -9.27 -30.17
C ARG A 64 -15.99 -9.36 -28.86
N GLN A 65 -17.32 -9.35 -28.97
CA GLN A 65 -18.22 -9.79 -27.92
C GLN A 65 -17.73 -11.16 -27.42
N GLY A 66 -17.25 -11.24 -26.18
CA GLY A 66 -16.86 -12.51 -25.55
C GLY A 66 -15.47 -12.59 -24.95
N GLN A 67 -14.59 -11.59 -25.09
CA GLN A 67 -13.35 -11.58 -24.32
C GLN A 67 -13.66 -11.08 -22.89
N GLN A 68 -13.68 -12.01 -21.94
CA GLN A 68 -13.72 -11.65 -20.53
C GLN A 68 -12.42 -10.90 -20.20
N GLN A 69 -12.55 -9.67 -19.72
CA GLN A 69 -11.41 -8.83 -19.31
C GLN A 69 -10.73 -9.47 -18.11
N ARG A 70 -9.39 -9.52 -18.12
CA ARG A 70 -8.63 -9.83 -16.92
C ARG A 70 -8.74 -8.67 -15.95
N THR A 71 -9.05 -8.95 -14.72
CA THR A 71 -9.14 -7.97 -13.64
C THR A 71 -8.21 -8.38 -12.52
N ALA A 72 -7.39 -7.45 -12.04
CA ALA A 72 -6.67 -7.61 -10.79
C ALA A 72 -7.42 -6.79 -9.73
N LYS A 73 -7.99 -7.47 -8.75
CA LYS A 73 -8.74 -6.85 -7.67
C LYS A 73 -7.92 -6.88 -6.40
N VAL A 74 -7.53 -5.72 -5.92
CA VAL A 74 -6.86 -5.59 -4.63
C VAL A 74 -7.92 -5.70 -3.53
N LEU A 75 -7.73 -6.63 -2.60
CA LEU A 75 -8.63 -6.90 -1.49
C LEU A 75 -8.17 -6.24 -0.19
N GLY A 76 -6.87 -6.02 -0.07
CA GLY A 76 -6.29 -5.36 1.08
C GLY A 76 -4.86 -4.93 0.81
N LYS A 77 -4.46 -3.85 1.45
CA LYS A 77 -3.09 -3.31 1.44
C LYS A 77 -2.71 -2.82 2.82
N ALA A 78 -1.45 -3.01 3.17
CA ALA A 78 -0.83 -2.41 4.34
C ALA A 78 0.61 -2.03 4.01
N GLY A 79 1.14 -0.97 4.63
CA GLY A 79 2.50 -0.53 4.37
C GLY A 79 3.10 0.23 5.53
N ILE A 80 4.42 0.11 5.69
CA ILE A 80 5.21 0.82 6.71
C ILE A 80 6.44 1.48 6.07
N SER A 81 6.89 2.58 6.68
CA SER A 81 8.12 3.29 6.27
C SER A 81 9.37 2.63 6.90
N VAL A 82 9.50 1.32 6.75
CA VAL A 82 10.65 0.52 7.14
C VAL A 82 11.03 -0.34 5.95
N GLY A 83 12.25 -0.26 5.49
CA GLY A 83 12.76 -1.00 4.34
C GLY A 83 14.26 -1.25 4.46
N GLY A 84 14.91 -1.59 3.37
CA GLY A 84 16.33 -1.97 3.32
C GLY A 84 17.26 -1.00 4.03
N ARG A 85 17.06 0.31 3.86
CA ARG A 85 17.89 1.35 4.51
C ARG A 85 17.78 1.34 6.03
N MET A 86 16.61 1.00 6.58
CA MET A 86 16.45 0.90 8.02
C MET A 86 17.15 -0.36 8.54
N ILE A 87 17.08 -1.46 7.80
CA ILE A 87 17.82 -2.69 8.11
C ILE A 87 19.33 -2.42 8.07
N ASP A 88 19.84 -1.69 7.08
CA ASP A 88 21.26 -1.32 6.98
C ASP A 88 21.70 -0.51 8.20
N ARG A 89 20.86 0.41 8.67
CA ARG A 89 21.13 1.19 9.87
C ARG A 89 21.20 0.31 11.11
N TRP A 90 20.21 -0.55 11.35
CA TRP A 90 20.21 -1.47 12.49
C TRP A 90 21.45 -2.38 12.47
N TRP A 91 21.79 -2.85 11.25
CA TRP A 91 22.95 -3.71 11.05
C TRP A 91 24.26 -2.96 11.32
N ALA A 92 24.43 -1.75 10.78
CA ALA A 92 25.61 -0.93 11.05
C ALA A 92 25.78 -0.63 12.55
N GLU A 93 24.71 -0.24 13.25
CA GLU A 93 24.72 0.00 14.70
C GLU A 93 25.15 -1.25 15.48
N ALA A 94 24.64 -2.42 15.11
CA ALA A 94 25.00 -3.70 15.74
C ALA A 94 26.45 -4.12 15.48
N LEU A 95 27.02 -3.67 14.36
CA LEU A 95 28.44 -3.88 14.02
C LEU A 95 29.38 -2.86 14.69
N GLY A 96 28.84 -1.89 15.45
CA GLY A 96 29.62 -0.92 16.22
C GLY A 96 29.78 0.45 15.57
N ALA A 97 28.93 0.78 14.58
CA ALA A 97 28.96 2.11 13.97
C ALA A 97 28.75 3.23 15.00
N PRO A 98 29.49 4.36 14.91
CA PRO A 98 29.28 5.51 15.75
C PRO A 98 27.93 6.18 15.47
N LYS A 99 27.42 6.98 16.43
CA LYS A 99 26.19 7.76 16.27
C LYS A 99 26.51 9.25 16.10
N PRO A 100 25.97 9.92 15.07
CA PRO A 100 25.11 9.40 13.99
C PRO A 100 25.87 8.45 13.06
N VAL A 101 25.16 7.43 12.50
CA VAL A 101 25.81 6.44 11.63
C VAL A 101 26.33 7.10 10.34
N PRO A 102 27.65 7.06 10.07
CA PRO A 102 28.21 7.63 8.86
C PRO A 102 27.80 6.88 7.60
N GLN A 103 27.81 7.57 6.45
CA GLN A 103 27.41 6.96 5.17
C GLN A 103 28.29 5.77 4.76
N GLY A 104 29.58 5.81 5.05
CA GLY A 104 30.49 4.68 4.78
C GLY A 104 30.06 3.40 5.51
N TRP A 105 29.59 3.51 6.75
CA TRP A 105 29.05 2.38 7.51
C TRP A 105 27.75 1.86 6.94
N LEU A 106 26.86 2.75 6.47
CA LEU A 106 25.60 2.35 5.83
C LEU A 106 25.85 1.58 4.53
N ASN A 107 26.80 2.06 3.71
CA ASN A 107 27.19 1.40 2.46
C ASN A 107 27.79 0.02 2.72
N ALA A 108 28.73 -0.09 3.69
CA ALA A 108 29.34 -1.35 4.07
C ALA A 108 28.32 -2.33 4.67
N ALA A 109 27.37 -1.83 5.47
CA ALA A 109 26.28 -2.63 6.03
C ALA A 109 25.33 -3.16 4.93
N GLU A 110 24.99 -2.34 3.93
CA GLU A 110 24.20 -2.75 2.78
C GLU A 110 24.91 -3.84 1.97
N GLU A 111 26.19 -3.64 1.63
CA GLU A 111 27.01 -4.61 0.91
C GLU A 111 27.09 -5.93 1.66
N LEU A 112 27.36 -5.87 2.97
CA LEU A 112 27.44 -7.05 3.84
C LEU A 112 26.09 -7.76 3.95
N LYS A 113 24.97 -7.03 4.10
CA LYS A 113 23.61 -7.59 4.10
C LYS A 113 23.31 -8.31 2.78
N CYS A 114 23.65 -7.72 1.64
CA CYS A 114 23.45 -8.33 0.33
C CYS A 114 24.28 -9.64 0.21
N ALA A 115 25.55 -9.62 0.60
CA ALA A 115 26.39 -10.81 0.60
C ALA A 115 25.85 -11.92 1.53
N LEU A 116 25.28 -11.55 2.69
CA LEU A 116 24.68 -12.49 3.64
C LEU A 116 23.33 -13.07 3.16
N SER A 117 22.73 -12.51 2.13
CA SER A 117 21.57 -13.13 1.47
C SER A 117 21.96 -14.42 0.73
N GLU A 118 23.19 -14.48 0.22
CA GLU A 118 23.70 -15.64 -0.52
C GLU A 118 24.59 -16.56 0.33
N THR A 119 25.35 -15.98 1.26
CA THR A 119 26.34 -16.71 2.08
C THR A 119 25.98 -16.69 3.57
N SER A 120 26.53 -17.61 4.36
CA SER A 120 26.34 -17.65 5.82
C SER A 120 27.23 -16.66 6.57
N SER A 121 28.36 -16.25 5.97
CA SER A 121 29.27 -15.25 6.50
C SER A 121 29.92 -14.49 5.36
N ALA A 122 30.22 -13.23 5.57
CA ALA A 122 30.84 -12.36 4.58
C ALA A 122 31.75 -11.32 5.25
N GLN A 123 32.63 -10.73 4.43
CA GLN A 123 33.51 -9.64 4.81
C GLN A 123 33.47 -8.60 3.70
N VAL A 124 33.41 -7.34 4.07
CA VAL A 124 33.46 -6.17 3.18
C VAL A 124 34.52 -5.20 3.69
N ILE A 125 34.89 -4.22 2.89
CA ILE A 125 35.80 -3.16 3.33
C ILE A 125 34.98 -1.94 3.71
N LEU A 126 35.15 -1.50 4.95
CA LEU A 126 34.61 -0.23 5.43
C LEU A 126 35.62 0.87 5.13
N ASP A 127 35.26 1.84 4.31
CA ASP A 127 36.02 3.07 4.11
C ASP A 127 35.67 4.05 5.25
N GLY A 128 36.51 4.03 6.30
CA GLY A 128 36.38 4.93 7.46
C GLY A 128 37.43 6.01 7.47
N ASP A 129 37.30 6.97 8.38
CA ASP A 129 38.23 8.10 8.56
C ASP A 129 39.66 7.65 8.90
N GLU A 130 39.81 6.46 9.48
CA GLU A 130 41.10 5.84 9.83
C GLU A 130 41.69 4.96 8.71
N GLY A 131 41.06 4.99 7.51
CA GLY A 131 41.41 4.18 6.35
C GLY A 131 40.56 2.91 6.21
N PRO A 132 40.81 2.11 5.16
CA PRO A 132 40.02 0.92 4.87
C PRO A 132 40.21 -0.16 5.95
N GLN A 133 39.09 -0.61 6.53
CA GLN A 133 39.08 -1.64 7.57
C GLN A 133 38.16 -2.80 7.16
N PRO A 134 38.54 -4.06 7.46
CA PRO A 134 37.67 -5.20 7.19
C PRO A 134 36.51 -5.23 8.17
N LEU A 135 35.27 -5.24 7.66
CA LEU A 135 34.04 -5.43 8.40
C LEU A 135 33.49 -6.83 8.13
N GLN A 136 33.28 -7.62 9.17
CA GLN A 136 32.82 -9.00 9.06
C GLN A 136 31.44 -9.17 9.68
N GLY A 137 30.63 -10.05 9.09
CA GLY A 137 29.35 -10.41 9.63
C GLY A 137 28.92 -11.83 9.27
N ASN A 138 27.91 -12.32 9.96
CA ASN A 138 27.31 -13.60 9.66
C ASN A 138 25.78 -13.49 9.72
N ARG A 139 25.11 -14.37 8.98
CA ARG A 139 23.66 -14.38 8.83
C ARG A 139 22.92 -14.47 10.18
N ARG A 140 23.37 -15.34 11.08
CA ARG A 140 22.75 -15.48 12.42
C ARG A 140 22.78 -14.19 13.24
N HIS A 141 23.85 -13.40 13.09
CA HIS A 141 23.93 -12.11 13.79
C HIS A 141 22.95 -11.11 13.18
N LEU A 142 22.86 -11.04 11.85
CA LEU A 142 21.87 -10.19 11.17
C LEU A 142 20.41 -10.58 11.54
N GLU A 143 20.10 -11.88 11.59
CA GLU A 143 18.80 -12.40 12.03
C GLU A 143 18.45 -11.93 13.43
N LYS A 144 19.37 -12.04 14.39
CA LYS A 144 19.18 -11.52 15.76
C LYS A 144 18.97 -10.02 15.81
N VAL A 145 19.61 -9.27 14.93
CA VAL A 145 19.40 -7.80 14.82
C VAL A 145 17.99 -7.48 14.33
N LEU A 146 17.49 -8.22 13.33
CA LEU A 146 16.11 -8.07 12.84
C LEU A 146 15.09 -8.41 13.94
N GLU A 147 15.32 -9.49 14.69
CA GLU A 147 14.47 -9.89 15.82
C GLU A 147 14.48 -8.81 16.92
N ALA A 148 15.67 -8.34 17.32
CA ALA A 148 15.82 -7.32 18.35
C ALA A 148 15.22 -5.96 17.94
N ALA A 149 15.22 -5.63 16.64
CA ALA A 149 14.57 -4.45 16.08
C ALA A 149 13.05 -4.58 15.99
N GLY A 150 12.48 -5.74 16.30
CA GLY A 150 11.04 -5.99 16.22
C GLY A 150 10.51 -6.10 14.78
N PHE A 151 11.36 -6.45 13.82
CA PHE A 151 10.96 -6.49 12.41
C PHE A 151 9.90 -7.57 12.14
N GLU A 152 9.95 -8.72 12.88
CA GLU A 152 8.91 -9.75 12.79
C GLU A 152 7.53 -9.20 13.21
N GLN A 153 7.46 -8.45 14.32
CA GLN A 153 6.22 -7.86 14.80
C GLN A 153 5.65 -6.83 13.82
N LEU A 154 6.51 -6.09 13.14
CA LEU A 154 6.10 -5.15 12.09
C LEU A 154 5.48 -5.89 10.90
N LEU A 155 6.12 -6.97 10.42
CA LEU A 155 5.59 -7.80 9.33
C LEU A 155 4.29 -8.50 9.72
N ASP A 156 4.21 -9.04 10.94
CA ASP A 156 2.98 -9.65 11.47
C ASP A 156 1.84 -8.62 11.55
N GLY A 157 2.14 -7.38 11.92
CA GLY A 157 1.18 -6.27 11.90
C GLY A 157 0.60 -6.04 10.51
N LEU A 158 1.45 -5.94 9.49
CA LEU A 158 1.02 -5.79 8.09
C LEU A 158 0.16 -6.98 7.63
N LEU A 159 0.59 -8.20 7.94
CA LEU A 159 -0.15 -9.40 7.58
C LEU A 159 -1.54 -9.39 8.21
N ASN A 160 -1.65 -9.08 9.51
CA ASN A 160 -2.93 -9.00 10.21
C ASN A 160 -3.88 -7.96 9.59
N GLU A 161 -3.37 -6.81 9.17
CA GLU A 161 -4.16 -5.77 8.50
C GLU A 161 -4.72 -6.26 7.14
N VAL A 162 -3.85 -6.88 6.34
CA VAL A 162 -4.22 -7.42 5.03
C VAL A 162 -5.19 -8.58 5.16
N GLU A 163 -4.99 -9.46 6.14
CA GLU A 163 -5.93 -10.55 6.48
C GLU A 163 -7.30 -10.02 6.90
N ALA A 164 -7.32 -8.99 7.74
CA ALA A 164 -8.58 -8.37 8.15
C ALA A 164 -9.33 -7.76 6.96
N ALA A 165 -8.61 -7.19 5.98
CA ALA A 165 -9.19 -6.70 4.74
C ALA A 165 -9.70 -7.86 3.86
N GLY A 166 -8.92 -8.93 3.71
CA GLY A 166 -9.31 -10.14 2.99
C GLY A 166 -10.58 -10.78 3.56
N ARG A 167 -10.67 -10.93 4.89
CA ARG A 167 -11.89 -11.44 5.55
C ARG A 167 -13.12 -10.59 5.26
N ARG A 168 -13.00 -9.26 5.20
CA ARG A 168 -14.12 -8.39 4.79
C ARG A 168 -14.56 -8.63 3.34
N ALA A 169 -13.63 -9.05 2.49
CA ALA A 169 -13.90 -9.43 1.10
C ALA A 169 -14.35 -10.90 0.93
N GLY A 170 -14.48 -11.65 2.03
CA GLY A 170 -14.87 -13.06 2.02
C GLY A 170 -13.73 -14.05 1.83
N GLU A 171 -12.46 -13.60 1.90
CA GLU A 171 -11.28 -14.42 1.71
C GLU A 171 -10.60 -14.77 3.04
N THR A 172 -9.93 -15.91 3.06
CA THR A 172 -9.16 -16.37 4.22
C THR A 172 -7.69 -16.52 3.85
N VAL A 173 -6.81 -16.47 4.84
CA VAL A 173 -5.36 -16.69 4.65
C VAL A 173 -5.07 -18.07 4.07
N ASP A 174 -5.84 -19.07 4.49
CA ASP A 174 -5.72 -20.44 3.99
C ASP A 174 -6.08 -20.58 2.49
N ALA A 175 -6.73 -19.58 1.91
CA ALA A 175 -7.08 -19.52 0.50
C ALA A 175 -6.00 -18.84 -0.37
N ILE A 176 -4.90 -18.37 0.22
CA ILE A 176 -3.79 -17.78 -0.53
C ILE A 176 -3.06 -18.87 -1.30
N ASP A 177 -3.16 -18.82 -2.63
CA ASP A 177 -2.55 -19.80 -3.52
C ASP A 177 -1.03 -19.59 -3.62
N ALA A 178 -0.60 -18.34 -3.69
CA ALA A 178 0.80 -18.00 -3.82
C ALA A 178 1.19 -16.74 -3.06
N VAL A 179 2.45 -16.70 -2.65
CA VAL A 179 3.11 -15.54 -2.08
C VAL A 179 4.22 -15.09 -3.02
N MET A 180 4.15 -13.85 -3.47
CA MET A 180 5.20 -13.26 -4.28
C MET A 180 6.01 -12.30 -3.43
N ALA A 181 7.31 -12.57 -3.31
CA ALA A 181 8.27 -11.73 -2.60
C ALA A 181 9.07 -10.90 -3.61
N VAL A 182 8.90 -9.57 -3.57
CA VAL A 182 9.54 -8.60 -4.48
C VAL A 182 10.34 -7.56 -3.69
N GLY A 183 11.13 -6.75 -4.38
CA GLY A 183 12.06 -5.82 -3.76
C GLY A 183 13.34 -6.50 -3.24
N GLY A 184 14.43 -5.73 -3.10
CA GLY A 184 15.73 -6.25 -2.71
C GLY A 184 15.77 -6.89 -1.31
N GLY A 185 14.97 -6.36 -0.38
CA GLY A 185 14.88 -6.86 1.00
C GLY A 185 14.23 -8.25 1.10
N SER A 186 13.43 -8.64 0.13
CA SER A 186 12.77 -9.96 0.08
C SER A 186 13.76 -11.12 -0.21
N ALA A 187 14.97 -10.80 -0.68
CA ALA A 187 16.03 -11.77 -0.88
C ALA A 187 16.65 -12.29 0.43
N LEU A 188 16.40 -11.63 1.57
CA LEU A 188 16.89 -12.07 2.86
C LEU A 188 16.28 -13.44 3.22
N PRO A 189 17.08 -14.48 3.51
CA PRO A 189 16.58 -15.81 3.89
C PRO A 189 15.63 -15.76 5.08
N TRP A 190 15.90 -14.91 6.06
CA TRP A 190 15.04 -14.69 7.21
C TRP A 190 13.61 -14.27 6.83
N VAL A 191 13.45 -13.43 5.80
CA VAL A 191 12.14 -13.01 5.29
C VAL A 191 11.42 -14.19 4.64
N GLN A 192 12.14 -14.99 3.85
CA GLN A 192 11.58 -16.18 3.20
C GLN A 192 11.14 -17.23 4.23
N ASP A 193 11.94 -17.43 5.29
CA ASP A 193 11.60 -18.31 6.40
C ASP A 193 10.37 -17.81 7.17
N TRP A 194 10.25 -16.48 7.38
CA TRP A 194 9.07 -15.87 7.97
C TRP A 194 7.82 -16.15 7.10
N LEU A 195 7.89 -15.94 5.80
CA LEU A 195 6.78 -16.22 4.87
C LEU A 195 6.36 -17.69 4.92
N GLN A 196 7.31 -18.61 4.91
CA GLN A 196 7.03 -20.06 4.97
C GLN A 196 6.38 -20.46 6.30
N ARG A 197 6.80 -19.86 7.41
CA ARG A 197 6.21 -20.13 8.73
C ARG A 197 4.77 -19.60 8.82
N ARG A 198 4.50 -18.41 8.26
CA ARG A 198 3.17 -17.77 8.32
C ARG A 198 2.20 -18.33 7.30
N LEU A 199 2.68 -18.74 6.14
CA LEU A 199 1.88 -19.15 4.98
C LEU A 199 2.36 -20.51 4.42
N PRO A 200 2.33 -21.59 5.23
CA PRO A 200 2.93 -22.88 4.86
C PRO A 200 2.20 -23.59 3.71
N LYS A 201 0.95 -23.19 3.41
CA LYS A 201 0.15 -23.78 2.34
C LYS A 201 0.32 -23.08 0.99
N SER A 202 0.86 -21.88 0.98
CA SER A 202 0.99 -21.06 -0.22
C SER A 202 2.28 -21.34 -0.97
N GLN A 203 2.24 -21.28 -2.29
CA GLN A 203 3.43 -21.41 -3.11
C GLN A 203 4.27 -20.13 -3.01
N LEU A 204 5.51 -20.24 -2.53
CA LEU A 204 6.42 -19.09 -2.48
C LEU A 204 7.08 -18.86 -3.85
N LEU A 205 6.85 -17.69 -4.43
CA LEU A 205 7.41 -17.25 -5.71
C LEU A 205 8.49 -16.18 -5.47
N VAL A 206 9.75 -16.58 -5.54
CA VAL A 206 10.92 -15.68 -5.33
C VAL A 206 11.66 -15.43 -6.64
N LYS A 207 11.06 -15.68 -7.80
CA LYS A 207 11.73 -15.53 -9.09
C LYS A 207 11.87 -14.05 -9.46
N GLN A 208 13.12 -13.61 -9.63
CA GLN A 208 13.51 -12.29 -10.12
C GLN A 208 12.79 -11.12 -9.39
N PRO A 209 12.96 -10.98 -8.05
CA PRO A 209 12.22 -10.03 -7.24
C PRO A 209 12.36 -8.58 -7.72
N MET A 210 13.49 -8.23 -8.34
CA MET A 210 13.75 -6.90 -8.91
C MET A 210 13.04 -6.66 -10.25
N GLN A 211 12.65 -7.71 -10.96
CA GLN A 211 12.06 -7.63 -12.30
C GLN A 211 10.56 -7.92 -12.32
N ALA A 212 10.02 -8.50 -11.25
CA ALA A 212 8.62 -8.93 -11.19
C ALA A 212 7.63 -7.81 -11.49
N VAL A 213 7.87 -6.61 -10.95
CA VAL A 213 7.06 -5.41 -11.17
C VAL A 213 7.08 -5.00 -12.65
N VAL A 214 8.28 -4.95 -13.25
CA VAL A 214 8.45 -4.58 -14.68
C VAL A 214 7.79 -5.60 -15.60
N LEU A 215 7.97 -6.89 -15.33
CA LEU A 215 7.33 -7.97 -16.10
C LEU A 215 5.81 -7.91 -15.97
N GLY A 216 5.29 -7.59 -14.78
CA GLY A 216 3.89 -7.39 -14.55
C GLY A 216 3.34 -6.17 -15.29
N ALA A 217 4.02 -5.05 -15.24
CA ALA A 217 3.65 -3.86 -16.00
C ALA A 217 3.64 -4.11 -17.52
N LEU A 218 4.58 -4.89 -18.03
CA LEU A 218 4.60 -5.32 -19.44
C LEU A 218 3.48 -6.31 -19.80
N ALA A 219 2.98 -7.06 -18.82
CA ALA A 219 1.84 -7.97 -19.01
C ALA A 219 0.49 -7.23 -19.04
N MET A 220 0.47 -5.95 -18.68
CA MET A 220 -0.73 -5.12 -18.74
C MET A 220 -1.14 -4.90 -20.20
N THR A 221 -2.39 -5.21 -20.49
CA THR A 221 -2.99 -4.99 -21.80
C THR A 221 -4.11 -3.95 -21.68
N PRO A 222 -4.53 -3.29 -22.78
CA PRO A 222 -5.65 -2.33 -22.74
C PRO A 222 -6.97 -2.91 -22.20
N ALA A 223 -7.11 -4.24 -22.17
CA ALA A 223 -8.27 -4.94 -21.65
C ALA A 223 -8.15 -5.30 -20.15
N LEU A 224 -7.06 -4.96 -19.47
CA LEU A 224 -6.87 -5.21 -18.05
C LEU A 224 -7.47 -4.07 -17.23
N GLN A 225 -8.40 -4.38 -16.36
CA GLN A 225 -8.90 -3.44 -15.35
C GLN A 225 -8.22 -3.72 -14.01
N ILE A 226 -7.74 -2.66 -13.38
CA ILE A 226 -7.20 -2.71 -12.03
C ILE A 226 -8.22 -2.02 -11.11
N MET A 227 -8.66 -2.74 -10.08
CA MET A 227 -9.46 -2.22 -9.00
C MET A 227 -8.60 -2.25 -7.72
N ASP A 228 -8.23 -1.09 -7.29
CA ASP A 228 -7.39 -0.92 -6.11
C ASP A 228 -8.21 -0.43 -4.90
N VAL A 229 -7.62 -0.39 -3.72
CA VAL A 229 -8.25 0.08 -2.48
C VAL A 229 -7.42 1.16 -1.81
N LEU A 230 -8.10 2.15 -1.24
CA LEU A 230 -7.46 3.19 -0.45
C LEU A 230 -6.81 2.58 0.81
N GLN A 231 -5.53 2.79 0.98
CA GLN A 231 -4.81 2.38 2.19
C GLN A 231 -5.23 3.21 3.40
N ARG A 232 -5.50 4.49 3.19
CA ARG A 232 -5.86 5.45 4.24
C ARG A 232 -7.13 6.18 3.88
N GLY A 233 -7.93 6.50 4.88
CA GLY A 233 -9.13 7.31 4.71
C GLY A 233 -8.81 8.76 4.36
N ILE A 234 -9.78 9.42 3.77
CA ILE A 234 -9.75 10.86 3.47
C ILE A 234 -10.90 11.52 4.22
N SER A 235 -10.61 12.58 4.94
CA SER A 235 -11.61 13.33 5.72
C SER A 235 -11.60 14.81 5.35
N LEU A 236 -12.77 15.42 5.40
CA LEU A 236 -13.00 16.85 5.19
C LEU A 236 -13.20 17.53 6.54
N ARG A 237 -12.55 18.67 6.74
CA ARG A 237 -12.76 19.48 7.93
C ARG A 237 -14.04 20.31 7.77
N CYS A 238 -15.01 20.09 8.63
CA CYS A 238 -16.30 20.77 8.64
C CYS A 238 -16.63 21.38 9.99
N TRP A 239 -17.46 22.42 9.99
CA TRP A 239 -18.05 22.96 11.21
C TRP A 239 -19.27 22.13 11.61
N ASP A 240 -19.26 21.56 12.80
CA ASP A 240 -20.42 20.87 13.36
C ASP A 240 -21.30 21.87 14.13
N ARG A 241 -22.49 22.14 13.59
CA ARG A 241 -23.41 23.10 14.18
C ARG A 241 -23.98 22.66 15.53
N ARG A 242 -24.07 21.34 15.77
CA ARG A 242 -24.61 20.80 17.04
C ARG A 242 -23.58 20.92 18.17
N LEU A 243 -22.33 20.64 17.85
CA LEU A 243 -21.23 20.65 18.83
C LEU A 243 -20.49 21.99 18.88
N GLN A 244 -20.84 22.95 17.99
CA GLN A 244 -20.22 24.28 17.90
C GLN A 244 -18.69 24.23 17.80
N ASN A 245 -18.15 23.22 17.10
CA ASN A 245 -16.71 23.05 16.90
C ASN A 245 -16.38 22.55 15.49
N GLN A 246 -15.09 22.57 15.16
CA GLN A 246 -14.55 21.96 13.95
C GLN A 246 -14.47 20.44 14.13
N ARG A 247 -14.95 19.68 13.13
CA ARG A 247 -14.86 18.23 13.10
C ARG A 247 -14.37 17.72 11.74
N TRP A 248 -13.79 16.54 11.76
CA TRP A 248 -13.42 15.81 10.55
C TRP A 248 -14.56 14.89 10.12
N HIS A 249 -15.09 15.13 8.92
CA HIS A 249 -16.11 14.29 8.31
C HIS A 249 -15.43 13.31 7.34
N PRO A 250 -15.58 11.97 7.51
CA PRO A 250 -14.98 11.01 6.61
C PRO A 250 -15.65 11.09 5.23
N LEU A 251 -14.85 11.27 4.18
CA LEU A 251 -15.28 11.21 2.77
C LEU A 251 -15.10 9.80 2.23
N PHE A 252 -13.91 9.25 2.42
CA PHE A 252 -13.54 7.92 1.97
C PHE A 252 -12.89 7.14 3.10
N LEU A 253 -13.22 5.85 3.19
CA LEU A 253 -12.72 4.98 4.24
C LEU A 253 -11.55 4.13 3.73
N PRO A 254 -10.62 3.70 4.61
CA PRO A 254 -9.62 2.70 4.25
C PRO A 254 -10.29 1.43 3.72
N GLY A 255 -9.72 0.83 2.67
CA GLY A 255 -10.27 -0.36 2.02
C GLY A 255 -11.39 -0.08 1.01
N GLN A 256 -11.77 1.18 0.78
CA GLN A 256 -12.72 1.54 -0.26
C GLN A 256 -12.05 1.46 -1.63
N ALA A 257 -12.74 0.85 -2.60
CA ALA A 257 -12.22 0.70 -3.97
C ALA A 257 -12.06 2.06 -4.68
N TRP A 258 -11.00 2.18 -5.47
CA TRP A 258 -10.76 3.28 -6.39
C TRP A 258 -10.24 2.77 -7.74
N PRO A 259 -10.43 3.49 -8.85
CA PRO A 259 -11.16 4.77 -8.94
C PRO A 259 -12.62 4.64 -8.49
N THR A 260 -13.17 5.74 -7.97
CA THR A 260 -14.54 5.73 -7.49
C THR A 260 -15.52 5.68 -8.67
N PRO A 261 -16.46 4.71 -8.72
CA PRO A 261 -17.38 4.58 -9.86
C PRO A 261 -18.36 5.76 -9.97
N GLN A 262 -18.64 6.42 -8.86
CA GLN A 262 -19.46 7.61 -8.78
C GLN A 262 -18.88 8.58 -7.74
N PRO A 263 -18.87 9.88 -8.03
CA PRO A 263 -18.41 10.88 -7.06
C PRO A 263 -19.33 10.94 -5.85
N LEU A 264 -18.73 11.12 -4.67
CA LEU A 264 -19.45 11.44 -3.44
C LEU A 264 -19.91 12.89 -3.50
N GLU A 265 -21.21 13.16 -3.38
CA GLU A 265 -21.75 14.50 -3.33
C GLU A 265 -22.01 14.93 -1.89
N LEU A 266 -21.53 16.12 -1.53
CA LEU A 266 -21.82 16.78 -0.27
C LEU A 266 -22.39 18.17 -0.53
N VAL A 267 -23.41 18.53 0.24
CA VAL A 267 -23.94 19.88 0.26
C VAL A 267 -23.56 20.52 1.60
N LEU A 268 -22.90 21.67 1.53
CA LEU A 268 -22.47 22.44 2.69
C LEU A 268 -23.39 23.66 2.84
N ALA A 269 -23.80 23.91 4.07
CA ALA A 269 -24.57 25.08 4.44
C ALA A 269 -23.67 26.20 4.97
N SER A 270 -24.05 27.43 4.76
CA SER A 270 -23.37 28.62 5.28
C SER A 270 -23.50 28.74 6.80
N ARG A 271 -22.48 29.32 7.44
CA ARG A 271 -22.49 29.73 8.85
C ARG A 271 -23.18 31.08 9.11
N GLY A 272 -23.58 31.77 8.09
CA GLY A 272 -24.02 33.15 8.12
C GLY A 272 -22.86 34.13 7.86
N ASP A 273 -23.14 35.17 7.09
CA ASP A 273 -22.18 36.21 6.67
C ASP A 273 -20.86 35.69 6.08
N GLN A 274 -20.80 34.39 5.73
CA GLN A 274 -19.66 33.76 5.16
C GLN A 274 -19.49 34.09 3.69
N ARG A 275 -18.34 34.65 3.32
CA ARG A 275 -18.02 35.04 1.94
C ARG A 275 -17.08 34.05 1.24
N CYS A 276 -16.52 33.09 1.98
CA CYS A 276 -15.63 32.09 1.47
C CYS A 276 -15.77 30.78 2.23
N VAL A 277 -15.69 29.66 1.53
CA VAL A 277 -15.61 28.32 2.13
C VAL A 277 -14.20 27.81 1.97
N GLU A 278 -13.58 27.42 3.07
CA GLU A 278 -12.27 26.76 3.07
C GLU A 278 -12.45 25.24 3.07
N VAL A 279 -11.89 24.59 2.04
CA VAL A 279 -11.87 23.12 1.92
C VAL A 279 -10.54 22.62 2.41
N GLN A 280 -10.53 21.97 3.57
CA GLN A 280 -9.35 21.35 4.18
C GLN A 280 -9.53 19.84 4.23
N LEU A 281 -8.59 19.11 3.62
CA LEU A 281 -8.56 17.65 3.62
C LEU A 281 -7.49 17.14 4.58
N GLY A 282 -7.69 15.94 5.10
CA GLY A 282 -6.74 15.29 5.97
C GLY A 282 -6.89 13.77 5.96
N THR A 283 -5.84 13.10 6.42
CA THR A 283 -5.79 11.65 6.56
C THR A 283 -5.91 11.30 8.03
N PRO A 284 -6.88 10.45 8.42
CA PRO A 284 -6.95 9.93 9.79
C PRO A 284 -5.66 9.17 10.15
N SER A 285 -5.01 9.59 11.23
CA SER A 285 -3.86 8.90 11.81
C SER A 285 -4.37 8.10 13.01
N GLY A 286 -4.48 6.79 12.86
CA GLY A 286 -4.92 5.87 13.90
C GLY A 286 -6.08 4.98 13.44
N GLU A 287 -6.13 3.79 14.00
CA GLU A 287 -7.20 2.83 13.80
C GLU A 287 -8.50 3.36 14.40
N SER A 288 -9.37 3.96 13.59
CA SER A 288 -10.77 4.10 13.99
C SER A 288 -11.44 2.74 13.80
N ARG A 289 -11.45 1.92 14.84
CA ARG A 289 -12.27 0.70 14.86
C ARG A 289 -13.73 1.12 14.91
N ALA A 290 -14.39 1.09 13.78
CA ALA A 290 -15.83 1.13 13.72
C ALA A 290 -16.34 -0.32 13.90
N GLU A 291 -16.94 -0.61 15.04
CA GLU A 291 -17.58 -1.90 15.29
C GLU A 291 -19.04 -1.80 14.81
N VAL A 292 -19.45 -2.72 13.94
CA VAL A 292 -20.87 -2.85 13.59
C VAL A 292 -21.52 -3.67 14.71
N VAL A 293 -22.32 -3.01 15.54
CA VAL A 293 -23.11 -3.65 16.58
C VAL A 293 -24.55 -3.75 16.10
N PHE A 294 -25.13 -4.94 16.21
CA PHE A 294 -26.53 -5.12 15.91
C PHE A 294 -27.37 -4.74 17.16
N VAL A 295 -28.16 -3.67 17.05
CA VAL A 295 -29.14 -3.28 18.06
C VAL A 295 -30.51 -3.60 17.49
N ASP A 296 -31.27 -4.48 18.14
CA ASP A 296 -32.60 -4.94 17.69
C ASP A 296 -32.62 -5.47 16.24
N GLY A 297 -31.53 -6.17 15.83
CA GLY A 297 -31.42 -6.73 14.50
C GLY A 297 -31.04 -5.73 13.39
N VAL A 298 -30.84 -4.46 13.72
CA VAL A 298 -30.40 -3.41 12.79
C VAL A 298 -28.90 -3.13 12.98
N PRO A 299 -28.08 -3.17 11.93
CA PRO A 299 -26.66 -2.87 12.04
C PRO A 299 -26.46 -1.38 12.36
N VAL A 300 -25.90 -1.10 13.53
CA VAL A 300 -25.54 0.24 13.99
C VAL A 300 -24.03 0.34 14.09
N LEU A 301 -23.45 1.35 13.44
CA LEU A 301 -22.03 1.65 13.55
C LEU A 301 -21.74 2.25 14.92
N ARG A 302 -21.18 1.46 15.83
CA ARG A 302 -20.69 1.93 17.13
C ARG A 302 -19.26 2.38 16.97
N LYS A 303 -19.01 3.69 17.04
CA LYS A 303 -17.65 4.18 17.21
C LYS A 303 -17.21 3.84 18.63
N GLN A 304 -16.17 3.03 18.79
CA GLN A 304 -15.42 3.05 20.03
C GLN A 304 -14.78 4.42 20.14
N ASP A 305 -15.00 5.13 21.23
CA ASP A 305 -14.31 6.33 21.65
C ASP A 305 -12.83 6.02 21.93
N ALA A 306 -12.07 5.68 20.88
CA ALA A 306 -10.65 5.95 20.87
C ALA A 306 -10.56 7.46 20.70
N GLY A 307 -10.04 8.15 21.69
CA GLY A 307 -9.96 9.61 21.73
C GLY A 307 -9.61 10.19 20.36
N GLU A 308 -10.20 11.34 20.02
CA GLU A 308 -10.23 11.98 18.70
C GLU A 308 -9.09 11.49 17.80
N ALA A 309 -9.41 10.64 16.82
CA ALA A 309 -8.42 10.13 15.90
C ALA A 309 -7.73 11.35 15.30
N SER A 310 -6.46 11.55 15.63
CA SER A 310 -5.72 12.69 15.14
C SER A 310 -5.71 12.61 13.61
N VAL A 311 -6.26 13.62 12.97
CA VAL A 311 -6.26 13.71 11.51
C VAL A 311 -5.06 14.56 11.10
N ARG A 312 -4.15 13.96 10.34
CA ARG A 312 -3.03 14.70 9.76
C ARG A 312 -3.55 15.54 8.60
N LEU A 313 -3.43 16.85 8.72
CA LEU A 313 -3.77 17.78 7.64
C LEU A 313 -2.85 17.54 6.43
N TRP A 314 -3.38 17.66 5.23
CA TRP A 314 -2.56 17.62 4.02
C TRP A 314 -1.77 18.92 3.87
N ASP A 315 -0.50 18.82 3.51
CA ASP A 315 0.40 19.97 3.30
C ASP A 315 0.11 20.76 1.98
N GLN A 316 -1.09 20.59 1.43
CA GLN A 316 -1.52 21.33 0.24
C GLN A 316 -2.17 22.65 0.63
N PRO A 317 -2.07 23.69 -0.22
CA PRO A 317 -2.71 24.95 0.03
C PRO A 317 -4.24 24.76 0.17
N THR A 318 -4.80 25.32 1.22
CA THR A 318 -6.24 25.28 1.48
C THR A 318 -7.00 25.86 0.28
N LEU A 319 -7.88 25.09 -0.30
CA LEU A 319 -8.74 25.55 -1.38
C LEU A 319 -9.79 26.52 -0.80
N GLN A 320 -9.76 27.77 -1.26
CA GLN A 320 -10.73 28.80 -0.88
C GLN A 320 -11.72 29.00 -2.02
N ILE A 321 -13.00 28.79 -1.72
CA ILE A 321 -14.10 28.93 -2.69
C ILE A 321 -14.91 30.17 -2.30
N PRO A 322 -14.86 31.27 -3.09
CA PRO A 322 -15.67 32.46 -2.80
C PRO A 322 -17.15 32.17 -2.99
N LEU A 323 -17.97 32.67 -2.10
CA LEU A 323 -19.42 32.64 -2.23
C LEU A 323 -19.88 33.95 -2.88
N PRO A 324 -20.78 33.91 -3.88
CA PRO A 324 -21.22 35.12 -4.63
C PRO A 324 -21.93 36.14 -3.76
N ASP A 325 -22.70 35.69 -2.76
CA ASP A 325 -23.44 36.54 -1.82
C ASP A 325 -23.28 36.01 -0.39
N ALA A 326 -23.50 36.87 0.60
CA ALA A 326 -23.54 36.48 2.00
C ALA A 326 -24.77 35.58 2.24
N ALA A 327 -24.53 34.26 2.24
CA ALA A 327 -25.59 33.29 2.45
C ALA A 327 -26.10 33.33 3.90
N GLN A 328 -27.40 33.14 4.09
CA GLN A 328 -28.00 33.06 5.43
C GLN A 328 -27.54 31.79 6.17
N ALA A 329 -27.45 31.88 7.49
CA ALA A 329 -27.01 30.77 8.32
C ALA A 329 -27.89 29.53 8.13
N GLY A 330 -27.29 28.42 7.75
CA GLY A 330 -27.96 27.14 7.50
C GLY A 330 -28.56 26.99 6.09
N GLN A 331 -28.41 27.98 5.23
CA GLN A 331 -28.76 27.87 3.81
C GLN A 331 -27.71 27.07 3.06
N ASP A 332 -28.13 26.10 2.25
CA ASP A 332 -27.26 25.35 1.35
C ASP A 332 -26.60 26.31 0.36
N CYS A 333 -25.28 26.37 0.41
CA CYS A 333 -24.53 27.37 -0.37
C CYS A 333 -23.49 26.75 -1.30
N LEU A 334 -23.08 25.51 -1.08
CA LEU A 334 -22.02 24.87 -1.85
C LEU A 334 -22.27 23.38 -2.02
N ARG A 335 -22.27 22.90 -3.26
CA ARG A 335 -22.28 21.48 -3.58
C ARG A 335 -20.88 21.05 -4.02
N LEU A 336 -20.30 20.12 -3.31
CA LEU A 336 -18.99 19.53 -3.61
C LEU A 336 -19.17 18.12 -4.13
N ARG A 337 -18.34 17.76 -5.11
CA ARG A 337 -18.20 16.40 -5.63
C ARG A 337 -16.78 15.93 -5.42
N PHE A 338 -16.63 14.80 -4.76
CA PHE A 338 -15.35 14.19 -4.48
C PHE A 338 -15.25 12.87 -5.22
N GLY A 339 -14.16 12.67 -5.94
CA GLY A 339 -13.77 11.41 -6.56
C GLY A 339 -12.32 11.10 -6.25
N VAL A 340 -11.97 9.83 -6.35
CA VAL A 340 -10.58 9.35 -6.33
C VAL A 340 -10.36 8.64 -7.65
N ASP A 341 -9.39 9.16 -8.44
CA ASP A 341 -9.04 8.67 -9.79
C ASP A 341 -7.68 7.99 -9.78
#